data_af2128360e5bd0c68f4baccba39b3cf5
#
_entry.id   af2128360e5bd0c68f4baccba39b3cf5
#
_cell.length_a   1.000
_cell.length_b   1.000
_cell.length_c   1.000
_cell.angle_alpha   90.00
_cell.angle_beta   90.00
_cell.angle_gamma   90.00
#
_symmetry.space_group_name_H-M   'P 1'
#
loop_
_entity.id
_entity.type
_entity.pdbx_description
1 polymer ?
#
loop_
_entity_poly.entity_id
_entity_poly.type
_entity_poly.pdbx_seq_one_letter_code
_entity_poly.pdbx_strand_id
1 'polypeptide(L)'
;MTGLQALEGGIDSSHVSFLHSRELERDPLFKGAKANSYNMGDLKPVFEVEPSDGGLYIGARRNVEGDKHYWRVTQWVMPCFTMIAPRADHPQHGHFWVPIDDEHCWTWSYDYHPTRPLTAEERQACLDGKGIHTKNIPGTFRP
;
A
#
# COMPACT_ATOMS: atom_id res chain seq x y z
N MET A 1 -4.52 -7.77 -16.27
CA MET A 1 -4.92 -7.97 -14.84
C MET A 1 -6.28 -7.34 -14.65
N THR A 2 -7.25 -8.10 -14.18
CA THR A 2 -8.59 -7.56 -13.91
C THR A 2 -8.56 -6.54 -12.78
N GLY A 3 -9.48 -5.58 -12.78
CA GLY A 3 -9.57 -4.59 -11.70
C GLY A 3 -9.76 -5.23 -10.32
N LEU A 4 -10.50 -6.35 -10.26
CA LEU A 4 -10.72 -7.09 -9.01
C LEU A 4 -9.44 -7.73 -8.48
N GLN A 5 -8.65 -8.40 -9.31
CA GLN A 5 -7.38 -9.01 -8.91
C GLN A 5 -6.37 -7.96 -8.42
N ALA A 6 -6.35 -6.79 -9.06
CA ALA A 6 -5.51 -5.67 -8.63
C ALA A 6 -5.95 -5.13 -7.26
N LEU A 7 -7.26 -5.02 -7.04
CA LEU A 7 -7.83 -4.59 -5.77
C LEU A 7 -7.52 -5.60 -4.66
N GLU A 8 -7.68 -6.91 -4.91
CA GLU A 8 -7.32 -7.97 -3.95
C GLU A 8 -5.85 -7.87 -3.53
N GLY A 9 -4.93 -7.66 -4.48
CA GLY A 9 -3.53 -7.39 -4.18
C GLY A 9 -3.33 -6.11 -3.36
N GLY A 10 -4.12 -5.07 -3.60
CA GLY A 10 -4.05 -3.80 -2.88
C GLY A 10 -4.47 -3.87 -1.41
N ILE A 11 -5.33 -4.82 -1.05
CA ILE A 11 -5.81 -5.00 0.32
C ILE A 11 -5.10 -6.14 1.09
N ASP A 12 -4.36 -7.00 0.40
CA ASP A 12 -3.59 -8.06 1.05
C ASP A 12 -2.36 -7.51 1.77
N SER A 13 -2.28 -7.74 3.07
CA SER A 13 -1.11 -7.36 3.88
C SER A 13 -0.08 -8.48 4.01
N SER A 14 -0.40 -9.72 3.62
CA SER A 14 0.53 -10.85 3.76
C SER A 14 1.61 -10.85 2.69
N HIS A 15 1.29 -10.51 1.44
CA HIS A 15 2.26 -10.50 0.34
C HIS A 15 3.44 -9.55 0.58
N VAL A 16 3.25 -8.49 1.36
CA VAL A 16 4.29 -7.49 1.66
C VAL A 16 5.55 -8.12 2.24
N SER A 17 5.39 -9.13 3.08
CA SER A 17 6.50 -9.83 3.73
C SER A 17 7.29 -10.74 2.78
N PHE A 18 6.72 -11.13 1.66
CA PHE A 18 7.34 -12.01 0.66
C PHE A 18 7.74 -11.24 -0.60
N LEU A 19 6.79 -10.57 -1.23
CA LEU A 19 6.98 -9.93 -2.53
C LEU A 19 7.82 -8.65 -2.41
N HIS A 20 7.55 -7.83 -1.38
CA HIS A 20 8.21 -6.54 -1.19
C HIS A 20 9.32 -6.56 -0.12
N SER A 21 9.69 -7.72 0.39
CA SER A 21 10.66 -7.86 1.49
C SER A 21 12.00 -7.16 1.28
N ARG A 22 12.50 -7.15 0.03
CA ARG A 22 13.78 -6.56 -0.32
C ARG A 22 13.70 -5.08 -0.72
N GLU A 23 12.51 -4.59 -0.96
CA GLU A 23 12.28 -3.24 -1.49
C GLU A 23 11.95 -2.24 -0.39
N LEU A 24 11.27 -2.69 0.69
CA LEU A 24 10.78 -1.83 1.76
C LEU A 24 11.85 -0.92 2.40
N GLU A 25 13.09 -1.38 2.52
CA GLU A 25 14.17 -0.59 3.10
C GLU A 25 14.93 0.26 2.07
N ARG A 26 14.81 -0.09 0.79
CA ARG A 26 15.50 0.61 -0.30
C ARG A 26 14.66 1.74 -0.87
N ASP A 27 13.35 1.67 -0.69
CA ASP A 27 12.42 2.66 -1.20
C ASP A 27 12.55 3.97 -0.39
N PRO A 28 12.85 5.11 -1.03
CA PRO A 28 12.96 6.40 -0.36
C PRO A 28 11.72 6.79 0.45
N LEU A 29 10.52 6.36 0.01
CA LEU A 29 9.25 6.66 0.67
C LEU A 29 9.04 5.86 1.96
N PHE A 30 9.80 4.78 2.19
CA PHE A 30 9.60 3.85 3.32
C PHE A 30 10.86 3.58 4.13
N LYS A 31 11.98 4.14 3.72
CA LYS A 31 13.26 3.92 4.38
C LYS A 31 13.20 4.32 5.85
N GLY A 32 13.63 3.42 6.72
CA GLY A 32 13.69 3.66 8.17
C GLY A 32 12.36 3.50 8.91
N ALA A 33 11.28 3.12 8.24
CA ALA A 33 10.01 2.86 8.91
C ALA A 33 10.12 1.62 9.81
N LYS A 34 9.89 1.78 11.12
CA LYS A 34 9.87 0.65 12.09
C LYS A 34 8.91 -0.47 11.68
N ALA A 35 7.83 -0.13 10.99
CA ALA A 35 6.88 -1.06 10.44
C ALA A 35 7.51 -2.13 9.53
N ASN A 36 8.62 -1.84 8.88
CA ASN A 36 9.31 -2.79 8.01
C ASN A 36 9.85 -3.99 8.81
N SER A 37 10.47 -3.74 9.97
CA SER A 37 10.98 -4.82 10.84
C SER A 37 9.85 -5.71 11.36
N TYR A 38 8.70 -5.14 11.71
CA TYR A 38 7.53 -5.90 12.16
C TYR A 38 6.93 -6.77 11.06
N ASN A 39 6.90 -6.27 9.81
CA ASN A 39 6.43 -7.05 8.67
C ASN A 39 7.35 -8.23 8.36
N MET A 40 8.63 -8.10 8.64
CA MET A 40 9.62 -9.16 8.41
C MET A 40 9.76 -10.11 9.60
N GLY A 41 9.38 -9.68 10.82
CA GLY A 41 9.48 -10.47 12.03
C GLY A 41 8.40 -11.56 12.14
N ASP A 42 7.20 -11.30 11.62
CA ASP A 42 6.09 -12.27 11.56
C ASP A 42 5.49 -12.27 10.15
N LEU A 43 5.80 -13.33 9.40
CA LEU A 43 5.41 -13.47 7.99
C LEU A 43 3.94 -13.93 7.81
N LYS A 44 3.28 -14.35 8.90
CA LYS A 44 1.93 -14.94 8.86
C LYS A 44 0.96 -14.12 9.69
N PRO A 45 0.51 -12.95 9.22
CA PRO A 45 -0.44 -12.16 9.96
C PRO A 45 -1.77 -12.89 10.14
N VAL A 46 -2.41 -12.64 11.26
CA VAL A 46 -3.81 -13.01 11.49
C VAL A 46 -4.68 -11.85 11.01
N PHE A 47 -5.67 -12.15 10.17
CA PHE A 47 -6.56 -11.15 9.62
C PHE A 47 -7.84 -11.03 10.43
N GLU A 48 -8.25 -9.79 10.63
CA GLU A 48 -9.57 -9.42 11.14
C GLU A 48 -10.17 -8.39 10.18
N VAL A 49 -11.44 -8.57 9.83
CA VAL A 49 -12.13 -7.71 8.85
C VAL A 49 -13.37 -7.14 9.49
N GLU A 50 -13.51 -5.83 9.42
CA GLU A 50 -14.65 -5.10 9.95
C GLU A 50 -15.32 -4.27 8.85
N PRO A 51 -16.64 -4.43 8.64
CA PRO A 51 -17.40 -3.60 7.72
C PRO A 51 -17.47 -2.14 8.18
N SER A 52 -17.51 -1.24 7.21
CA SER A 52 -17.82 0.19 7.40
C SER A 52 -18.92 0.61 6.45
N ASP A 53 -19.49 1.81 6.62
CA ASP A 53 -20.54 2.34 5.76
C ASP A 53 -20.13 2.45 4.29
N GLY A 54 -18.81 2.55 4.02
CA GLY A 54 -18.28 2.72 2.67
C GLY A 54 -17.43 1.55 2.15
N GLY A 55 -17.21 0.49 2.95
CA GLY A 55 -16.32 -0.61 2.56
C GLY A 55 -15.85 -1.45 3.73
N LEU A 56 -14.54 -1.75 3.79
CA LEU A 56 -13.96 -2.64 4.80
C LEU A 56 -12.71 -2.04 5.44
N TYR A 57 -12.54 -2.27 6.75
CA TYR A 57 -11.27 -2.22 7.43
C TYR A 57 -10.68 -3.62 7.51
N ILE A 58 -9.44 -3.77 7.06
CA ILE A 58 -8.76 -5.07 7.00
C ILE A 58 -7.52 -4.98 7.88
N GLY A 59 -7.65 -5.49 9.11
CA GLY A 59 -6.58 -5.54 10.09
C GLY A 59 -5.71 -6.78 9.90
N ALA A 60 -4.41 -6.60 9.75
CA ALA A 60 -3.43 -7.68 9.72
C ALA A 60 -2.55 -7.59 10.98
N ARG A 61 -2.78 -8.48 11.91
CA ARG A 61 -2.10 -8.56 13.21
C ARG A 61 -0.87 -9.44 13.11
N ARG A 62 0.27 -8.92 13.52
CA ARG A 62 1.54 -9.66 13.65
C ARG A 62 2.01 -9.66 15.10
N ASN A 63 2.63 -10.76 15.51
CA ASN A 63 3.28 -10.84 16.79
C ASN A 63 4.60 -10.08 16.75
N VAL A 64 4.89 -9.35 17.83
CA VAL A 64 6.16 -8.67 18.07
C VAL A 64 6.70 -9.07 19.44
N GLU A 65 7.78 -8.46 19.92
CA GLU A 65 8.37 -8.84 21.20
C GLU A 65 7.39 -8.78 22.37
N GLY A 66 7.42 -9.79 23.22
CA GLY A 66 6.52 -9.95 24.35
C GLY A 66 5.09 -10.23 23.92
N ASP A 67 4.13 -9.77 24.70
CA ASP A 67 2.69 -9.95 24.44
C ASP A 67 2.10 -8.80 23.59
N LYS A 68 2.94 -8.15 22.77
CA LYS A 68 2.52 -7.03 21.94
C LYS A 68 2.22 -7.49 20.52
N HIS A 69 1.34 -6.72 19.89
CA HIS A 69 0.96 -6.94 18.50
C HIS A 69 1.19 -5.69 17.67
N TYR A 70 1.64 -5.89 16.45
CA TYR A 70 1.68 -4.86 15.44
C TYR A 70 0.50 -5.03 14.49
N TRP A 71 -0.30 -4.00 14.33
CA TRP A 71 -1.44 -3.99 13.43
C TRP A 71 -1.15 -3.14 12.20
N ARG A 72 -1.49 -3.69 11.05
CA ARG A 72 -1.61 -2.95 9.80
C ARG A 72 -3.07 -2.96 9.40
N VAL A 73 -3.65 -1.77 9.29
CA VAL A 73 -5.04 -1.63 8.85
C VAL A 73 -5.05 -1.05 7.46
N THR A 74 -5.41 -1.88 6.50
CA THR A 74 -5.68 -1.49 5.11
C THR A 74 -7.15 -1.14 4.99
N GLN A 75 -7.49 -0.18 4.15
CA GLN A 75 -8.87 0.22 3.92
C GLN A 75 -9.24 -0.03 2.47
N TRP A 76 -10.41 -0.61 2.28
CA TRP A 76 -11.08 -0.62 1.00
C TRP A 76 -12.34 0.23 1.08
N VAL A 77 -12.49 1.17 0.15
CA VAL A 77 -13.69 1.99 -0.01
C VAL A 77 -14.29 1.71 -1.37
N MET A 78 -15.55 1.33 -1.37
CA MET A 78 -16.27 0.99 -2.60
C MET A 78 -16.28 2.17 -3.60
N PRO A 79 -16.24 1.89 -4.90
CA PRO A 79 -16.11 0.54 -5.48
C PRO A 79 -14.66 0.08 -5.69
N CYS A 80 -13.69 0.98 -5.74
CA CYS A 80 -12.37 0.67 -6.30
C CYS A 80 -11.19 1.35 -5.60
N PHE A 81 -11.42 1.97 -4.44
CA PHE A 81 -10.37 2.69 -3.71
C PHE A 81 -9.75 1.79 -2.64
N THR A 82 -8.42 1.75 -2.60
CA THR A 82 -7.67 1.09 -1.54
C THR A 82 -6.65 2.04 -0.93
N MET A 83 -6.58 2.08 0.39
CA MET A 83 -5.52 2.76 1.12
C MET A 83 -4.65 1.70 1.78
N ILE A 84 -3.37 1.69 1.42
CA ILE A 84 -2.37 0.80 2.01
C ILE A 84 -2.13 1.24 3.46
N ALA A 85 -1.99 0.26 4.34
CA ALA A 85 -1.82 0.52 5.77
C ALA A 85 -0.74 1.58 6.03
N PRO A 86 -1.09 2.68 6.73
CA PRO A 86 -0.18 3.79 6.94
C PRO A 86 1.04 3.38 7.76
N ARG A 87 2.13 4.10 7.56
CA ARG A 87 3.33 4.02 8.39
C ARG A 87 3.53 5.35 9.07
N ALA A 88 3.72 5.33 10.40
CA ALA A 88 3.96 6.55 11.17
C ALA A 88 5.13 7.35 10.56
N ASP A 89 4.96 8.67 10.51
CA ASP A 89 5.93 9.65 10.00
C ASP A 89 6.36 9.48 8.54
N HIS A 90 5.57 8.73 7.75
CA HIS A 90 5.80 8.54 6.32
C HIS A 90 4.56 8.93 5.52
N PRO A 91 4.71 9.25 4.23
CA PRO A 91 3.57 9.44 3.35
C PRO A 91 2.64 8.24 3.34
N GLN A 92 1.36 8.51 3.32
CA GLN A 92 0.32 7.51 3.11
C GLN A 92 0.02 7.41 1.62
N HIS A 93 -0.31 6.23 1.16
CA HIS A 93 -0.51 5.97 -0.26
C HIS A 93 -1.58 4.90 -0.50
N GLY A 94 -2.03 4.85 -1.71
CA GLY A 94 -3.01 3.89 -2.16
C GLY A 94 -3.32 4.01 -3.65
N HIS A 95 -4.38 3.34 -4.04
CA HIS A 95 -4.77 3.24 -5.44
C HIS A 95 -6.27 3.40 -5.63
N PHE A 96 -6.64 3.93 -6.80
CA PHE A 96 -7.93 3.70 -7.40
C PHE A 96 -7.76 2.68 -8.53
N TRP A 97 -8.48 1.56 -8.43
CA TRP A 97 -8.47 0.47 -9.41
C TRP A 97 -9.73 0.57 -10.27
N VAL A 98 -9.73 1.51 -11.21
CA VAL A 98 -10.93 1.84 -11.99
C VAL A 98 -11.07 0.89 -13.18
N PRO A 99 -12.09 -0.01 -13.19
CA PRO A 99 -12.27 -0.93 -14.29
C PRO A 99 -12.49 -0.21 -15.62
N ILE A 100 -11.85 -0.71 -16.70
CA ILE A 100 -12.11 -0.31 -18.09
C ILE A 100 -12.98 -1.38 -18.76
N ASP A 101 -12.58 -2.62 -18.59
CA ASP A 101 -13.24 -3.83 -19.10
C ASP A 101 -12.89 -5.02 -18.19
N ASP A 102 -13.25 -6.22 -18.60
CA ASP A 102 -13.01 -7.45 -17.83
C ASP A 102 -11.53 -7.83 -17.70
N GLU A 103 -10.65 -7.24 -18.50
CA GLU A 103 -9.21 -7.57 -18.53
C GLU A 103 -8.31 -6.41 -18.10
N HIS A 104 -8.82 -5.17 -18.12
CA HIS A 104 -8.03 -3.97 -17.91
C HIS A 104 -8.64 -3.05 -16.83
N CYS A 105 -7.77 -2.36 -16.12
CA CYS A 105 -8.18 -1.26 -15.25
C CYS A 105 -7.18 -0.10 -15.36
N TRP A 106 -7.68 1.10 -15.11
CA TRP A 106 -6.85 2.25 -14.79
C TRP A 106 -6.36 2.13 -13.36
N THR A 107 -5.08 2.36 -13.15
CA THR A 107 -4.50 2.49 -11.81
C THR A 107 -4.09 3.92 -11.57
N TRP A 108 -4.73 4.56 -10.60
CA TRP A 108 -4.35 5.89 -10.13
C TRP A 108 -3.69 5.74 -8.78
N SER A 109 -2.39 6.02 -8.70
CA SER A 109 -1.63 6.00 -7.45
C SER A 109 -1.59 7.39 -6.85
N TYR A 110 -1.73 7.47 -5.54
CA TYR A 110 -1.64 8.73 -4.81
C TYR A 110 -0.77 8.59 -3.58
N ASP A 111 -0.12 9.70 -3.22
CA ASP A 111 0.61 9.87 -1.96
C ASP A 111 0.22 11.18 -1.31
N TYR A 112 0.11 11.16 0.00
CA TYR A 112 -0.06 12.37 0.80
C TYR A 112 0.53 12.18 2.20
N HIS A 113 0.85 13.27 2.87
CA HIS A 113 1.18 13.24 4.28
C HIS A 113 0.07 13.92 5.08
N PRO A 114 -0.46 13.29 6.17
CA PRO A 114 -1.67 13.78 6.85
C PRO A 114 -1.49 15.13 7.56
N THR A 115 -0.26 15.51 7.91
CA THR A 115 0.01 16.69 8.74
C THR A 115 0.91 17.73 8.08
N ARG A 116 1.48 17.45 6.91
CA ARG A 116 2.37 18.36 6.18
C ARG A 116 2.30 18.15 4.68
N PRO A 117 2.75 19.10 3.84
CA PRO A 117 3.01 18.83 2.42
C PRO A 117 4.09 17.75 2.24
N LEU A 118 4.05 17.05 1.11
CA LEU A 118 5.17 16.19 0.70
C LEU A 118 6.43 17.05 0.50
N THR A 119 7.59 16.53 0.93
CA THR A 119 8.87 17.17 0.67
C THR A 119 9.21 17.16 -0.82
N ALA A 120 10.22 17.92 -1.21
CA ALA A 120 10.70 17.93 -2.60
C ALA A 120 11.22 16.54 -3.01
N GLU A 121 11.94 15.87 -2.11
CA GLU A 121 12.48 14.52 -2.32
C GLU A 121 11.36 13.47 -2.45
N GLU A 122 10.34 13.53 -1.59
CA GLU A 122 9.18 12.64 -1.66
C GLU A 122 8.43 12.81 -2.98
N ARG A 123 8.17 14.05 -3.40
CA ARG A 123 7.54 14.34 -4.70
C ARG A 123 8.40 13.88 -5.87
N GLN A 124 9.71 14.09 -5.80
CA GLN A 124 10.60 13.64 -6.86
C GLN A 124 10.64 12.13 -6.94
N ALA A 125 10.62 11.42 -5.81
CA ALA A 125 10.54 9.96 -5.79
C ALA A 125 9.27 9.45 -6.48
N CYS A 126 8.11 10.06 -6.24
CA CYS A 126 6.87 9.72 -6.95
C CYS A 126 7.01 9.96 -8.48
N LEU A 127 7.54 11.11 -8.88
CA LEU A 127 7.77 11.43 -10.31
C LEU A 127 8.79 10.49 -10.97
N ASP A 128 9.73 9.99 -10.21
CA ASP A 128 10.73 9.00 -10.66
C ASP A 128 10.18 7.57 -10.76
N GLY A 129 8.94 7.36 -10.38
CA GLY A 129 8.29 6.05 -10.42
C GLY A 129 8.77 5.12 -9.31
N LYS A 130 9.07 5.67 -8.12
CA LYS A 130 9.44 4.90 -6.94
C LYS A 130 8.20 4.47 -6.15
N GLY A 131 8.39 3.47 -5.32
CA GLY A 131 7.30 2.93 -4.48
C GLY A 131 6.19 2.32 -5.34
N ILE A 132 4.97 2.77 -5.08
CA ILE A 132 3.79 2.33 -5.84
C ILE A 132 3.64 3.04 -7.20
N HIS A 133 4.49 4.01 -7.50
CA HIS A 133 4.45 4.76 -8.74
C HIS A 133 5.33 4.08 -9.79
N THR A 134 4.76 3.82 -10.95
CA THR A 134 5.49 3.25 -12.09
C THR A 134 5.58 4.29 -13.20
N LYS A 135 6.77 4.47 -13.77
CA LYS A 135 6.90 5.31 -14.95
C LYS A 135 6.23 4.66 -16.14
N ASN A 136 5.39 5.42 -16.78
CA ASN A 136 4.82 5.01 -18.05
C ASN A 136 5.84 5.12 -19.18
N ILE A 137 5.70 4.26 -20.18
CA ILE A 137 6.40 4.40 -21.46
C ILE A 137 6.04 5.78 -22.04
N PRO A 138 7.03 6.60 -22.46
CA PRO A 138 6.78 7.94 -22.95
C PRO A 138 5.68 8.00 -24.02
N GLY A 139 4.72 8.90 -23.84
CA GLY A 139 3.57 9.07 -24.73
C GLY A 139 2.46 8.04 -24.59
N THR A 140 2.54 7.17 -23.58
CA THR A 140 1.51 6.15 -23.29
C THR A 140 1.05 6.20 -21.84
N PHE A 141 -0.02 5.44 -21.53
CA PHE A 141 -0.45 5.15 -20.15
C PHE A 141 -0.08 3.72 -19.72
N ARG A 142 0.90 3.10 -20.37
CA ARG A 142 1.39 1.76 -20.06
C ARG A 142 2.70 1.86 -19.26
N PRO A 143 2.85 1.06 -18.19
CA PRO A 143 4.10 0.95 -17.44
C PRO A 143 5.20 0.27 -18.24
#